data_0df63eaed3100da5788ebf52600fb0ab
#
_entry.id   0df63eaed3100da5788ebf52600fb0ab
#
_cell.length_a   1.000
_cell.length_b   1.000
_cell.length_c   1.000
_cell.angle_alpha   90.00
_cell.angle_beta   90.00
_cell.angle_gamma   90.00
#
_symmetry.space_group_name_H-M   'P 1'
#
loop_
_entity.id
_entity.type
_entity.pdbx_description
1 polymer ?
#
loop_
_entity_poly.entity_id
_entity_poly.type
_entity_poly.pdbx_seq_one_letter_code
_entity_poly.pdbx_strand_id
1 'polypeptide(L)'
;RMKVLAHLQQLSLSFYDRNPVGRLVTRATNDIAVLHEMFTSIVITILRDMFLLVGVVIVLLRLNWRLALVSFAVLPIMAWFTAVFSVRIRDAFREVRIKVARINATLQESISGMRVTQIFRREGESFRRFAGINHENFLATMRQIRVFAMFMPLMELTSSVAIALVIWYGGGRVAQATISLGTLVAFLTYVQMFFRPLRNLAQQYGTMQQAMASSERIFMLLDTGDEIPDPD
;
A
#
# COMPACT_ATOMS: atom_id res chain seq x y z
N ARG A 1 16.39 13.05 -12.40
CA ARG A 1 17.63 13.12 -11.59
C ARG A 1 18.49 14.29 -12.02
N MET A 2 18.83 14.39 -13.33
CA MET A 2 19.70 15.46 -13.85
C MET A 2 19.17 16.87 -13.55
N LYS A 3 17.87 17.12 -13.72
CA LYS A 3 17.25 18.42 -13.37
C LYS A 3 17.41 18.74 -11.87
N VAL A 4 17.19 17.77 -10.98
CA VAL A 4 17.36 17.95 -9.53
C VAL A 4 18.82 18.25 -9.19
N LEU A 5 19.77 17.52 -9.80
CA LEU A 5 21.20 17.78 -9.57
C LEU A 5 21.61 19.17 -10.08
N ALA A 6 21.18 19.54 -11.31
CA ALA A 6 21.50 20.86 -11.87
C ALA A 6 20.93 22.00 -11.00
N HIS A 7 19.69 21.85 -10.52
CA HIS A 7 19.09 22.84 -9.60
C HIS A 7 19.82 22.90 -8.26
N LEU A 8 20.19 21.76 -7.67
CA LEU A 8 21.00 21.73 -6.44
C LEU A 8 22.31 22.48 -6.61
N GLN A 9 22.99 22.40 -7.78
CA GLN A 9 24.25 23.09 -8.03
C GLN A 9 24.11 24.62 -8.15
N GLN A 10 22.90 25.14 -8.35
CA GLN A 10 22.61 26.57 -8.45
C GLN A 10 22.17 27.20 -7.12
N LEU A 11 21.84 26.37 -6.11
CA LEU A 11 21.39 26.85 -4.81
C LEU A 11 22.51 27.46 -3.97
N SER A 12 22.18 28.46 -3.15
CA SER A 12 23.11 29.19 -2.30
C SER A 12 23.69 28.33 -1.16
N LEU A 13 24.84 28.69 -0.63
CA LEU A 13 25.43 28.04 0.53
C LEU A 13 24.52 28.11 1.77
N SER A 14 23.75 29.18 1.92
CA SER A 14 22.79 29.36 3.02
C SER A 14 21.69 28.29 2.99
N PHE A 15 21.33 27.80 1.82
CA PHE A 15 20.41 26.66 1.67
C PHE A 15 20.99 25.37 2.25
N TYR A 16 22.27 25.09 2.01
CA TYR A 16 22.95 23.88 2.50
C TYR A 16 23.16 23.92 4.01
N ASP A 17 23.38 25.07 4.60
CA ASP A 17 23.51 25.24 6.06
C ASP A 17 22.18 24.89 6.77
N ARG A 18 21.05 25.18 6.12
CA ARG A 18 19.69 24.92 6.65
C ARG A 18 19.17 23.52 6.31
N ASN A 19 19.73 22.85 5.32
CA ASN A 19 19.26 21.57 4.81
C ASN A 19 20.37 20.50 4.88
N PRO A 20 20.24 19.50 5.77
CA PRO A 20 21.24 18.41 5.87
C PRO A 20 21.45 17.70 4.53
N VAL A 21 22.70 17.53 4.11
CA VAL A 21 23.10 16.90 2.84
C VAL A 21 22.46 15.51 2.66
N GLY A 22 22.39 14.70 3.72
CA GLY A 22 21.75 13.38 3.66
C GLY A 22 20.29 13.42 3.23
N ARG A 23 19.53 14.46 3.61
CA ARG A 23 18.14 14.65 3.18
C ARG A 23 18.06 14.99 1.69
N LEU A 24 18.97 15.80 1.18
CA LEU A 24 19.04 16.17 -0.24
C LEU A 24 19.40 14.97 -1.11
N VAL A 25 20.37 14.18 -0.66
CA VAL A 25 20.73 12.90 -1.31
C VAL A 25 19.53 11.95 -1.36
N THR A 26 18.78 11.81 -0.27
CA THR A 26 17.58 10.95 -0.25
C THR A 26 16.53 11.45 -1.23
N ARG A 27 16.32 12.76 -1.38
CA ARG A 27 15.40 13.35 -2.39
C ARG A 27 15.87 13.05 -3.81
N ALA A 28 17.17 13.23 -4.08
CA ALA A 28 17.75 13.00 -5.41
C ALA A 28 17.85 11.52 -5.81
N THR A 29 17.79 10.60 -4.86
CA THR A 29 17.93 9.15 -5.12
C THR A 29 16.64 8.40 -4.85
N ASN A 30 16.23 8.28 -3.59
CA ASN A 30 15.12 7.44 -3.16
C ASN A 30 13.76 8.00 -3.61
N ASP A 31 13.49 9.30 -3.42
CA ASP A 31 12.21 9.89 -3.82
C ASP A 31 12.00 9.80 -5.34
N ILE A 32 13.06 9.97 -6.14
CA ILE A 32 12.99 9.78 -7.60
C ILE A 32 12.78 8.31 -7.96
N ALA A 33 13.39 7.36 -7.22
CA ALA A 33 13.15 5.93 -7.46
C ALA A 33 11.69 5.55 -7.19
N VAL A 34 11.09 6.07 -6.11
CA VAL A 34 9.66 5.89 -5.79
C VAL A 34 8.77 6.48 -6.88
N LEU A 35 9.08 7.66 -7.42
CA LEU A 35 8.34 8.24 -8.56
C LEU A 35 8.46 7.37 -9.81
N HIS A 36 9.66 6.88 -10.13
CA HIS A 36 9.86 6.00 -11.27
C HIS A 36 9.02 4.72 -11.13
N GLU A 37 9.01 4.10 -9.96
CA GLU A 37 8.19 2.92 -9.68
C GLU A 37 6.69 3.22 -9.82
N MET A 38 6.24 4.38 -9.35
CA MET A 38 4.86 4.82 -9.52
C MET A 38 4.46 4.87 -11.00
N PHE A 39 5.24 5.54 -11.84
CA PHE A 39 4.90 5.68 -13.26
C PHE A 39 5.05 4.40 -14.05
N THR A 40 6.07 3.58 -13.78
CA THR A 40 6.36 2.38 -14.57
C THR A 40 5.54 1.16 -14.13
N SER A 41 5.19 1.04 -12.86
CA SER A 41 4.52 -0.14 -12.33
C SER A 41 3.10 0.15 -11.88
N ILE A 42 2.89 1.20 -11.07
CA ILE A 42 1.60 1.44 -10.43
C ILE A 42 0.58 1.99 -11.43
N VAL A 43 0.93 3.04 -12.17
CA VAL A 43 0.02 3.66 -13.16
C VAL A 43 -0.38 2.66 -14.23
N ILE A 44 0.60 1.90 -14.77
CA ILE A 44 0.33 0.88 -15.78
C ILE A 44 -0.58 -0.22 -15.22
N THR A 45 -0.33 -0.67 -13.99
CA THR A 45 -1.15 -1.70 -13.34
C THR A 45 -2.58 -1.20 -13.10
N ILE A 46 -2.74 0.03 -12.60
CA ILE A 46 -4.06 0.63 -12.37
C ILE A 46 -4.82 0.77 -13.70
N LEU A 47 -4.19 1.28 -14.74
CA LEU A 47 -4.82 1.41 -16.06
C LEU A 47 -5.25 0.05 -16.60
N ARG A 48 -4.35 -0.95 -16.58
CA ARG A 48 -4.67 -2.31 -17.00
C ARG A 48 -5.86 -2.87 -16.21
N ASP A 49 -5.84 -2.74 -14.89
CA ASP A 49 -6.88 -3.28 -14.01
C ASP A 49 -8.22 -2.54 -14.21
N MET A 50 -8.21 -1.22 -14.47
CA MET A 50 -9.39 -0.44 -14.84
C MET A 50 -9.98 -0.90 -16.19
N PHE A 51 -9.15 -1.05 -17.22
CA PHE A 51 -9.61 -1.54 -18.52
C PHE A 51 -10.18 -2.97 -18.41
N LEU A 52 -9.53 -3.82 -17.63
CA LEU A 52 -10.02 -5.18 -17.38
C LEU A 52 -11.37 -5.16 -16.66
N LEU A 53 -11.52 -4.35 -15.61
CA LEU A 53 -12.79 -4.22 -14.89
C LEU A 53 -13.93 -3.74 -15.79
N VAL A 54 -13.69 -2.67 -16.56
CA VAL A 54 -14.69 -2.15 -17.49
C VAL A 54 -15.03 -3.19 -18.56
N GLY A 55 -14.04 -3.84 -19.15
CA GLY A 55 -14.25 -4.90 -20.14
C GLY A 55 -15.06 -6.07 -19.60
N VAL A 56 -14.70 -6.57 -18.40
CA VAL A 56 -15.42 -7.67 -17.74
C VAL A 56 -16.86 -7.27 -17.42
N VAL A 57 -17.13 -6.06 -16.91
CA VAL A 57 -18.48 -5.58 -16.65
C VAL A 57 -19.31 -5.54 -17.93
N ILE A 58 -18.77 -5.00 -19.01
CA ILE A 58 -19.45 -4.93 -20.30
C ILE A 58 -19.78 -6.35 -20.81
N VAL A 59 -18.82 -7.28 -20.74
CA VAL A 59 -19.02 -8.66 -21.19
C VAL A 59 -20.09 -9.37 -20.34
N LEU A 60 -20.02 -9.27 -19.02
CA LEU A 60 -21.00 -9.87 -18.13
C LEU A 60 -22.42 -9.33 -18.38
N LEU A 61 -22.58 -8.01 -18.56
CA LEU A 61 -23.87 -7.39 -18.85
C LEU A 61 -24.41 -7.82 -20.22
N ARG A 62 -23.52 -7.98 -21.22
CA ARG A 62 -23.90 -8.45 -22.56
C ARG A 62 -24.28 -9.92 -22.60
N LEU A 63 -23.60 -10.76 -21.83
CA LEU A 63 -23.90 -12.18 -21.74
C LEU A 63 -25.25 -12.43 -21.07
N ASN A 64 -25.46 -11.88 -19.88
CA ASN A 64 -26.74 -11.95 -19.18
C ASN A 64 -26.79 -10.90 -18.05
N TRP A 65 -27.53 -9.81 -18.26
CA TRP A 65 -27.61 -8.72 -17.29
C TRP A 65 -28.21 -9.12 -15.93
N ARG A 66 -29.13 -10.10 -15.89
CA ARG A 66 -29.73 -10.59 -14.64
C ARG A 66 -28.70 -11.36 -13.80
N LEU A 67 -27.93 -12.21 -14.44
CA LEU A 67 -26.86 -12.96 -13.78
C LEU A 67 -25.73 -12.01 -13.33
N ALA A 68 -25.44 -10.96 -14.10
CA ALA A 68 -24.49 -9.92 -13.73
C ALA A 68 -24.93 -9.18 -12.46
N LEU A 69 -26.20 -8.79 -12.35
CA LEU A 69 -26.72 -8.14 -11.14
C LEU A 69 -26.61 -9.01 -9.91
N VAL A 70 -26.91 -10.32 -10.02
CA VAL A 70 -26.73 -11.29 -8.93
C VAL A 70 -25.26 -11.35 -8.48
N SER A 71 -24.32 -11.38 -9.44
CA SER A 71 -22.88 -11.36 -9.14
C SER A 71 -22.47 -10.07 -8.45
N PHE A 72 -22.99 -8.93 -8.90
CA PHE A 72 -22.65 -7.61 -8.35
C PHE A 72 -23.32 -7.31 -7.00
N ALA A 73 -24.34 -8.05 -6.61
CA ALA A 73 -24.98 -7.92 -5.29
C ALA A 73 -24.00 -8.16 -4.12
N VAL A 74 -22.88 -8.86 -4.37
CA VAL A 74 -21.84 -9.11 -3.38
C VAL A 74 -20.87 -7.92 -3.23
N LEU A 75 -20.80 -7.00 -4.23
CA LEU A 75 -19.88 -5.86 -4.21
C LEU A 75 -20.09 -4.90 -3.03
N PRO A 76 -21.31 -4.51 -2.65
CA PRO A 76 -21.51 -3.66 -1.49
C PRO A 76 -20.96 -4.28 -0.19
N ILE A 77 -21.13 -5.58 -0.03
CA ILE A 77 -20.63 -6.34 1.12
C ILE A 77 -19.10 -6.32 1.14
N MET A 78 -18.49 -6.57 -0.02
CA MET A 78 -17.04 -6.51 -0.18
C MET A 78 -16.48 -5.09 0.09
N ALA A 79 -17.14 -4.05 -0.43
CA ALA A 79 -16.76 -2.66 -0.19
C ALA A 79 -16.84 -2.30 1.30
N TRP A 80 -17.88 -2.75 1.98
CA TRP A 80 -18.06 -2.55 3.43
C TRP A 80 -16.94 -3.25 4.22
N PHE A 81 -16.65 -4.52 3.93
CA PHE A 81 -15.54 -5.22 4.57
C PHE A 81 -14.21 -4.51 4.32
N THR A 82 -13.94 -4.12 3.07
CA THR A 82 -12.70 -3.39 2.72
C THR A 82 -12.60 -2.08 3.50
N ALA A 83 -13.67 -1.31 3.62
CA ALA A 83 -13.70 -0.06 4.38
C ALA A 83 -13.42 -0.29 5.87
N VAL A 84 -14.08 -1.26 6.49
CA VAL A 84 -13.90 -1.59 7.92
C VAL A 84 -12.48 -2.09 8.21
N PHE A 85 -11.95 -2.98 7.37
CA PHE A 85 -10.60 -3.51 7.56
C PHE A 85 -9.50 -2.51 7.23
N SER A 86 -9.70 -1.61 6.26
CA SER A 86 -8.70 -0.59 5.90
C SER A 86 -8.36 0.32 7.08
N VAL A 87 -9.34 0.67 7.91
CA VAL A 87 -9.12 1.45 9.14
C VAL A 87 -8.28 0.64 10.14
N ARG A 88 -8.70 -0.59 10.44
CA ARG A 88 -7.99 -1.48 11.39
C ARG A 88 -6.55 -1.78 10.95
N ILE A 89 -6.35 -2.02 9.66
CA ILE A 89 -5.02 -2.24 9.08
C ILE A 89 -4.15 -1.00 9.27
N ARG A 90 -4.68 0.19 8.98
CA ARG A 90 -3.96 1.46 9.14
C ARG A 90 -3.54 1.69 10.59
N ASP A 91 -4.43 1.47 11.54
CA ASP A 91 -4.13 1.63 12.96
C ASP A 91 -3.07 0.64 13.43
N ALA A 92 -3.15 -0.63 13.01
CA ALA A 92 -2.15 -1.64 13.33
C ALA A 92 -0.76 -1.29 12.75
N PHE A 93 -0.69 -0.82 11.50
CA PHE A 93 0.56 -0.35 10.90
C PHE A 93 1.14 0.87 11.63
N ARG A 94 0.27 1.81 12.05
CA ARG A 94 0.69 2.98 12.82
C ARG A 94 1.27 2.57 14.17
N GLU A 95 0.65 1.63 14.87
CA GLU A 95 1.13 1.11 16.16
C GLU A 95 2.52 0.47 15.99
N VAL A 96 2.71 -0.42 15.03
CA VAL A 96 4.02 -1.03 14.74
C VAL A 96 5.07 0.03 14.44
N ARG A 97 4.75 1.05 13.64
CA ARG A 97 5.70 2.14 13.31
C ARG A 97 6.14 2.90 14.55
N ILE A 98 5.24 3.17 15.50
CA ILE A 98 5.58 3.83 16.78
C ILE A 98 6.51 2.93 17.60
N LYS A 99 6.25 1.61 17.65
CA LYS A 99 7.10 0.67 18.40
C LYS A 99 8.48 0.51 17.78
N VAL A 100 8.58 0.46 16.45
CA VAL A 100 9.87 0.43 15.73
C VAL A 100 10.66 1.72 15.95
N ALA A 101 10.00 2.89 15.93
CA ALA A 101 10.67 4.16 16.23
C ALA A 101 11.25 4.17 17.65
N ARG A 102 10.53 3.59 18.64
CA ARG A 102 11.01 3.44 20.01
C ARG A 102 12.20 2.48 20.12
N ILE A 103 12.19 1.37 19.37
CA ILE A 103 13.34 0.46 19.27
C ILE A 103 14.57 1.22 18.75
N ASN A 104 14.41 1.94 17.63
CA ASN A 104 15.52 2.67 17.03
C ASN A 104 16.10 3.73 17.96
N ALA A 105 15.25 4.50 18.66
CA ALA A 105 15.67 5.48 19.66
C ALA A 105 16.43 4.83 20.82
N THR A 106 15.93 3.70 21.34
CA THR A 106 16.60 2.98 22.43
C THR A 106 17.92 2.36 21.99
N LEU A 107 18.00 1.82 20.77
CA LEU A 107 19.26 1.33 20.22
C LEU A 107 20.28 2.45 20.05
N GLN A 108 19.87 3.59 19.52
CA GLN A 108 20.74 4.76 19.37
C GLN A 108 21.25 5.26 20.73
N GLU A 109 20.36 5.37 21.74
CA GLU A 109 20.72 5.73 23.10
C GLU A 109 21.72 4.71 23.69
N SER A 110 21.45 3.41 23.56
CA SER A 110 22.29 2.34 24.12
C SER A 110 23.67 2.28 23.44
N ILE A 111 23.73 2.44 22.13
CA ILE A 111 25.01 2.42 21.38
C ILE A 111 25.83 3.67 21.69
N SER A 112 25.21 4.85 21.69
CA SER A 112 25.89 6.10 22.03
C SER A 112 26.37 6.15 23.48
N GLY A 113 25.58 5.56 24.41
CA GLY A 113 25.89 5.47 25.83
C GLY A 113 26.66 4.22 26.24
N MET A 114 27.15 3.40 25.28
CA MET A 114 27.76 2.09 25.60
C MET A 114 28.90 2.20 26.58
N ARG A 115 29.77 3.20 26.44
CA ARG A 115 30.92 3.45 27.35
C ARG A 115 30.44 3.62 28.81
N VAL A 116 29.38 4.39 29.02
CA VAL A 116 28.80 4.61 30.36
C VAL A 116 28.20 3.31 30.90
N THR A 117 27.46 2.58 30.08
CA THR A 117 26.84 1.29 30.46
C THR A 117 27.89 0.29 30.92
N GLN A 118 29.07 0.20 30.23
CA GLN A 118 30.17 -0.70 30.55
C GLN A 118 30.92 -0.24 31.81
N ILE A 119 31.21 1.06 31.99
CA ILE A 119 31.85 1.57 33.18
C ILE A 119 31.06 1.25 34.46
N PHE A 120 29.72 1.39 34.37
CA PHE A 120 28.84 1.10 35.51
C PHE A 120 28.34 -0.36 35.57
N ARG A 121 28.81 -1.25 34.68
CA ARG A 121 28.40 -2.66 34.57
C ARG A 121 26.88 -2.87 34.54
N ARG A 122 26.20 -2.03 33.77
CA ARG A 122 24.73 -2.07 33.67
C ARG A 122 24.19 -2.71 32.38
N GLU A 123 24.97 -3.56 31.74
CA GLU A 123 24.57 -4.24 30.48
C GLU A 123 23.32 -5.07 30.67
N GLY A 124 23.22 -5.80 31.80
CA GLY A 124 22.05 -6.63 32.11
C GLY A 124 20.75 -5.83 32.30
N GLU A 125 20.84 -4.60 32.84
CA GLU A 125 19.69 -3.70 32.99
C GLU A 125 19.28 -3.12 31.63
N SER A 126 20.24 -2.66 30.84
CA SER A 126 20.03 -2.17 29.47
C SER A 126 19.39 -3.25 28.61
N PHE A 127 19.88 -4.49 28.67
CA PHE A 127 19.30 -5.61 27.94
C PHE A 127 17.85 -5.90 28.34
N ARG A 128 17.55 -5.92 29.64
CA ARG A 128 16.17 -6.15 30.12
C ARG A 128 15.22 -5.05 29.67
N ARG A 129 15.65 -3.78 29.72
CA ARG A 129 14.87 -2.63 29.20
C ARG A 129 14.58 -2.80 27.69
N PHE A 130 15.62 -3.14 26.91
CA PHE A 130 15.46 -3.37 25.47
C PHE A 130 14.57 -4.57 25.19
N ALA A 131 14.71 -5.68 25.92
CA ALA A 131 13.86 -6.87 25.76
C ALA A 131 12.38 -6.55 25.99
N GLY A 132 12.05 -5.70 26.98
CA GLY A 132 10.68 -5.23 27.20
C GLY A 132 10.12 -4.45 26.00
N ILE A 133 10.89 -3.50 25.47
CA ILE A 133 10.52 -2.69 24.31
C ILE A 133 10.34 -3.58 23.06
N ASN A 134 11.25 -4.53 22.86
CA ASN A 134 11.18 -5.49 21.77
C ASN A 134 9.95 -6.41 21.88
N HIS A 135 9.59 -6.82 23.10
CA HIS A 135 8.37 -7.59 23.33
C HIS A 135 7.10 -6.77 23.03
N GLU A 136 7.05 -5.49 23.38
CA GLU A 136 5.95 -4.61 22.98
C GLU A 136 5.82 -4.51 21.44
N ASN A 137 6.95 -4.40 20.74
CA ASN A 137 6.95 -4.41 19.27
C ASN A 137 6.47 -5.75 18.70
N PHE A 138 6.91 -6.87 19.29
CA PHE A 138 6.43 -8.20 18.91
C PHE A 138 4.90 -8.30 19.03
N LEU A 139 4.31 -7.84 20.14
CA LEU A 139 2.85 -7.86 20.35
C LEU A 139 2.11 -6.98 19.33
N ALA A 140 2.65 -5.79 19.02
CA ALA A 140 2.09 -4.91 18.01
C ALA A 140 2.15 -5.55 16.59
N THR A 141 3.29 -6.16 16.26
CA THR A 141 3.48 -6.89 14.99
C THR A 141 2.54 -8.10 14.90
N MET A 142 2.37 -8.86 15.99
CA MET A 142 1.42 -9.97 16.03
C MET A 142 -0.03 -9.50 15.83
N ARG A 143 -0.39 -8.33 16.39
CA ARG A 143 -1.72 -7.73 16.16
C ARG A 143 -1.91 -7.35 14.69
N GLN A 144 -0.90 -6.71 14.08
CA GLN A 144 -0.90 -6.37 12.65
C GLN A 144 -1.07 -7.61 11.77
N ILE A 145 -0.27 -8.66 12.01
CA ILE A 145 -0.35 -9.93 11.27
C ILE A 145 -1.73 -10.56 11.44
N ARG A 146 -2.29 -10.57 12.65
CA ARG A 146 -3.62 -11.13 12.92
C ARG A 146 -4.72 -10.42 12.16
N VAL A 147 -4.70 -9.09 12.13
CA VAL A 147 -5.66 -8.30 11.34
C VAL A 147 -5.54 -8.63 9.85
N PHE A 148 -4.33 -8.72 9.34
CA PHE A 148 -4.09 -9.05 7.92
C PHE A 148 -4.47 -10.50 7.59
N ALA A 149 -4.15 -11.44 8.49
CA ALA A 149 -4.49 -12.85 8.33
C ALA A 149 -6.01 -13.13 8.35
N MET A 150 -6.81 -12.26 8.96
CA MET A 150 -8.27 -12.35 8.91
C MET A 150 -8.85 -11.72 7.64
N PHE A 151 -8.21 -10.68 7.11
CA PHE A 151 -8.70 -9.96 5.92
C PHE A 151 -8.72 -10.84 4.66
N MET A 152 -7.62 -11.56 4.40
CA MET A 152 -7.49 -12.37 3.18
C MET A 152 -8.55 -13.48 3.06
N PRO A 153 -8.77 -14.36 4.08
CA PRO A 153 -9.82 -15.36 4.02
C PRO A 153 -11.23 -14.76 3.90
N LEU A 154 -11.47 -13.59 4.51
CA LEU A 154 -12.76 -12.94 4.42
C LEU A 154 -13.07 -12.45 3.00
N MET A 155 -12.05 -11.91 2.30
CA MET A 155 -12.17 -11.54 0.88
C MET A 155 -12.38 -12.79 -0.01
N GLU A 156 -11.69 -13.89 0.30
CA GLU A 156 -11.87 -15.17 -0.38
C GLU A 156 -13.28 -15.73 -0.20
N LEU A 157 -13.80 -15.72 1.03
CA LEU A 157 -15.17 -16.13 1.34
C LEU A 157 -16.20 -15.27 0.58
N THR A 158 -15.99 -13.95 0.53
CA THR A 158 -16.89 -13.06 -0.21
C THR A 158 -16.90 -13.38 -1.72
N SER A 159 -15.73 -13.65 -2.29
CA SER A 159 -15.61 -14.10 -3.68
C SER A 159 -16.28 -15.47 -3.91
N SER A 160 -16.10 -16.41 -2.98
CA SER A 160 -16.73 -17.73 -3.05
C SER A 160 -18.24 -17.67 -2.95
N VAL A 161 -18.80 -16.77 -2.13
CA VAL A 161 -20.24 -16.50 -2.07
C VAL A 161 -20.76 -15.97 -3.41
N ALA A 162 -20.02 -15.06 -4.06
CA ALA A 162 -20.41 -14.59 -5.40
C ALA A 162 -20.46 -15.73 -6.42
N ILE A 163 -19.45 -16.60 -6.41
CA ILE A 163 -19.38 -17.79 -7.27
C ILE A 163 -20.56 -18.75 -6.98
N ALA A 164 -20.83 -19.00 -5.69
CA ALA A 164 -21.95 -19.86 -5.28
C ALA A 164 -23.30 -19.32 -5.75
N LEU A 165 -23.53 -18.00 -5.63
CA LEU A 165 -24.72 -17.34 -6.13
C LEU A 165 -24.86 -17.46 -7.66
N VAL A 166 -23.75 -17.31 -8.39
CA VAL A 166 -23.74 -17.51 -9.86
C VAL A 166 -24.06 -18.95 -10.23
N ILE A 167 -23.50 -19.92 -9.51
CA ILE A 167 -23.79 -21.35 -9.76
C ILE A 167 -25.24 -21.66 -9.43
N TRP A 168 -25.74 -21.21 -8.29
CA TRP A 168 -27.12 -21.46 -7.86
C TRP A 168 -28.15 -20.85 -8.81
N TYR A 169 -28.04 -19.55 -9.06
CA TYR A 169 -29.00 -18.85 -9.95
C TYR A 169 -28.78 -19.23 -11.42
N GLY A 170 -27.52 -19.26 -11.88
CA GLY A 170 -27.16 -19.57 -13.25
C GLY A 170 -27.43 -21.06 -13.58
N GLY A 171 -27.13 -21.99 -12.66
CA GLY A 171 -27.44 -23.41 -12.79
C GLY A 171 -28.95 -23.67 -12.93
N GLY A 172 -29.77 -22.98 -12.12
CA GLY A 172 -31.22 -23.04 -12.28
C GLY A 172 -31.70 -22.54 -13.65
N ARG A 173 -31.04 -21.53 -14.22
CA ARG A 173 -31.32 -21.03 -15.57
C ARG A 173 -30.86 -21.95 -16.68
N VAL A 174 -29.75 -22.66 -16.49
CA VAL A 174 -29.29 -23.73 -17.40
C VAL A 174 -30.30 -24.89 -17.41
N ALA A 175 -30.78 -25.34 -16.22
CA ALA A 175 -31.76 -26.40 -16.11
C ALA A 175 -33.09 -26.03 -16.79
N GLN A 176 -33.45 -24.75 -16.83
CA GLN A 176 -34.60 -24.22 -17.55
C GLN A 176 -34.34 -23.96 -19.05
N ALA A 177 -33.15 -24.33 -19.57
CA ALA A 177 -32.69 -24.10 -20.94
C ALA A 177 -32.74 -22.59 -21.38
N THR A 178 -32.70 -21.66 -20.43
CA THR A 178 -32.70 -20.21 -20.71
C THR A 178 -31.32 -19.61 -20.95
N ILE A 179 -30.27 -20.29 -20.48
CA ILE A 179 -28.87 -19.98 -20.79
C ILE A 179 -28.11 -21.27 -21.09
N SER A 180 -27.03 -21.20 -21.88
CA SER A 180 -26.18 -22.36 -22.16
C SER A 180 -25.22 -22.63 -21.00
N LEU A 181 -24.78 -23.88 -20.87
CA LEU A 181 -23.72 -24.26 -19.92
C LEU A 181 -22.45 -23.46 -20.19
N GLY A 182 -22.11 -23.24 -21.48
CA GLY A 182 -20.95 -22.42 -21.86
C GLY A 182 -21.04 -20.98 -21.35
N THR A 183 -22.24 -20.37 -21.37
CA THR A 183 -22.48 -19.04 -20.77
C THR A 183 -22.22 -19.05 -19.26
N LEU A 184 -22.65 -20.07 -18.54
CA LEU A 184 -22.42 -20.19 -17.10
C LEU A 184 -20.93 -20.32 -16.79
N VAL A 185 -20.20 -21.15 -17.52
CA VAL A 185 -18.73 -21.32 -17.36
C VAL A 185 -17.99 -20.02 -17.66
N ALA A 186 -18.36 -19.32 -18.73
CA ALA A 186 -17.82 -18.00 -19.04
C ALA A 186 -18.08 -17.00 -17.90
N PHE A 187 -19.28 -17.01 -17.34
CA PHE A 187 -19.62 -16.15 -16.20
C PHE A 187 -18.75 -16.41 -14.99
N LEU A 188 -18.53 -17.65 -14.61
CA LEU A 188 -17.67 -18.04 -13.48
C LEU A 188 -16.25 -17.54 -13.68
N THR A 189 -15.71 -17.68 -14.90
CA THR A 189 -14.36 -17.19 -15.24
C THR A 189 -14.29 -15.67 -15.14
N TYR A 190 -15.23 -14.94 -15.71
CA TYR A 190 -15.22 -13.47 -15.67
C TYR A 190 -15.49 -12.90 -14.28
N VAL A 191 -16.31 -13.54 -13.47
CA VAL A 191 -16.51 -13.15 -12.07
C VAL A 191 -15.21 -13.28 -11.27
N GLN A 192 -14.46 -14.37 -11.45
CA GLN A 192 -13.15 -14.52 -10.81
C GLN A 192 -12.14 -13.45 -11.29
N MET A 193 -12.13 -13.15 -12.60
CA MET A 193 -11.29 -12.10 -13.15
C MET A 193 -11.66 -10.71 -12.63
N PHE A 194 -12.91 -10.46 -12.28
CA PHE A 194 -13.39 -9.20 -11.73
C PHE A 194 -12.88 -8.92 -10.31
N PHE A 195 -12.79 -9.93 -9.45
CA PHE A 195 -12.36 -9.75 -8.06
C PHE A 195 -10.85 -9.52 -7.90
N ARG A 196 -10.04 -9.97 -8.86
CA ARG A 196 -8.58 -9.83 -8.80
C ARG A 196 -8.10 -8.38 -8.81
N PRO A 197 -8.52 -7.50 -9.73
CA PRO A 197 -8.16 -6.08 -9.73
C PRO A 197 -8.58 -5.33 -8.47
N LEU A 198 -9.74 -5.65 -7.91
CA LEU A 198 -10.23 -5.00 -6.69
C LEU A 198 -9.29 -5.23 -5.50
N ARG A 199 -8.73 -6.44 -5.38
CA ARG A 199 -7.70 -6.74 -4.38
C ARG A 199 -6.40 -5.97 -4.61
N ASN A 200 -5.95 -5.88 -5.86
CA ASN A 200 -4.73 -5.16 -6.24
C ASN A 200 -4.82 -3.66 -5.96
N LEU A 201 -5.95 -3.02 -6.27
CA LEU A 201 -6.16 -1.58 -6.05
C LEU A 201 -6.03 -1.21 -4.57
N ALA A 202 -6.57 -2.03 -3.66
CA ALA A 202 -6.45 -1.81 -2.23
C ALA A 202 -4.98 -1.83 -1.74
N GLN A 203 -4.13 -2.67 -2.33
CA GLN A 203 -2.71 -2.76 -2.01
C GLN A 203 -1.90 -1.57 -2.58
N GLN A 204 -2.25 -1.12 -3.79
CA GLN A 204 -1.53 -0.02 -4.47
C GLN A 204 -1.77 1.35 -3.84
N TYR A 205 -2.87 1.54 -3.09
CA TYR A 205 -3.22 2.83 -2.51
C TYR A 205 -2.12 3.41 -1.60
N GLY A 206 -1.51 2.57 -0.76
CA GLY A 206 -0.43 2.99 0.14
C GLY A 206 0.82 3.45 -0.61
N THR A 207 1.20 2.74 -1.66
CA THR A 207 2.37 3.07 -2.49
C THR A 207 2.12 4.36 -3.29
N MET A 208 0.88 4.57 -3.75
CA MET A 208 0.49 5.80 -4.44
C MET A 208 0.58 7.02 -3.51
N GLN A 209 0.13 6.92 -2.25
CA GLN A 209 0.28 7.99 -1.27
C GLN A 209 1.76 8.33 -1.00
N GLN A 210 2.61 7.31 -0.88
CA GLN A 210 4.05 7.50 -0.72
C GLN A 210 4.66 8.22 -1.92
N ALA A 211 4.29 7.84 -3.12
CA ALA A 211 4.77 8.48 -4.35
C ALA A 211 4.31 9.94 -4.48
N MET A 212 3.06 10.24 -4.08
CA MET A 212 2.57 11.64 -4.03
C MET A 212 3.39 12.49 -3.06
N ALA A 213 3.67 11.97 -1.86
CA ALA A 213 4.50 12.68 -0.89
C ALA A 213 5.95 12.86 -1.38
N SER A 214 6.52 11.88 -2.09
CA SER A 214 7.86 12.02 -2.71
C SER A 214 7.84 13.04 -3.85
N SER A 215 6.77 13.07 -4.65
CA SER A 215 6.55 14.06 -5.71
C SER A 215 6.54 15.48 -5.15
N GLU A 216 5.73 15.72 -4.12
CA GLU A 216 5.63 17.01 -3.44
C GLU A 216 7.00 17.49 -2.93
N ARG A 217 7.78 16.62 -2.28
CA ARG A 217 9.12 16.97 -1.81
C ARG A 217 10.11 17.32 -2.93
N ILE A 218 9.99 16.66 -4.08
CA ILE A 218 10.85 16.95 -5.25
C ILE A 218 10.44 18.28 -5.88
N PHE A 219 9.15 18.54 -6.05
CA PHE A 219 8.68 19.80 -6.62
C PHE A 219 8.98 20.98 -5.68
N MET A 220 8.76 20.83 -4.38
CA MET A 220 9.18 21.85 -3.39
C MET A 220 10.67 22.17 -3.47
N LEU A 221 11.51 21.16 -3.73
CA LEU A 221 12.94 21.37 -3.91
C LEU A 221 13.25 22.13 -5.21
N LEU A 222 12.60 21.77 -6.32
CA LEU A 222 12.79 22.42 -7.60
C LEU A 222 12.22 23.86 -7.65
N ASP A 223 11.22 24.15 -6.84
CA ASP A 223 10.61 25.48 -6.73
C ASP A 223 11.34 26.40 -5.72
N THR A 224 12.40 25.91 -5.07
CA THR A 224 13.19 26.71 -4.13
C THR A 224 14.03 27.73 -4.92
N GLY A 225 13.70 29.01 -4.76
CA GLY A 225 14.36 30.13 -5.47
C GLY A 225 15.56 30.74 -4.77
N ASP A 226 16.27 30.00 -3.92
CA ASP A 226 17.44 30.47 -3.16
C ASP A 226 18.72 30.31 -4.01
N GLU A 227 18.71 30.87 -5.23
CA GLU A 227 19.80 30.78 -6.22
C GLU A 227 20.91 31.78 -5.91
N ILE A 228 22.13 31.47 -6.36
CA ILE A 228 23.28 32.39 -6.30
C ILE A 228 23.02 33.48 -7.34
N PRO A 229 22.96 34.77 -6.95
CA PRO A 229 22.81 35.84 -7.93
C PRO A 229 24.03 35.87 -8.85
N ASP A 230 23.77 35.91 -10.17
CA ASP A 230 24.84 36.13 -11.15
C ASP A 230 25.47 37.49 -10.87
N PRO A 231 26.81 37.61 -10.81
CA PRO A 231 27.47 38.91 -10.73
C PRO A 231 27.27 39.65 -12.07
N ASP A 232 26.74 40.87 -12.01
CA ASP A 232 26.64 41.81 -13.15
C ASP A 232 28.03 42.10 -13.78
#